data_20f71df0b79f68e253f706871958be1f
#
_entry.id   20f71df0b79f68e253f706871958be1f
#
_cell.length_a   1.000
_cell.length_b   1.000
_cell.length_c   1.000
_cell.angle_alpha   90.00
_cell.angle_beta   90.00
_cell.angle_gamma   90.00
#
_symmetry.space_group_name_H-M   'P 1'
#
loop_
_entity.id
_entity.type
_entity.pdbx_description
1 polymer ?
#
loop_
_entity_poly.entity_id
_entity_poly.type
_entity_poly.pdbx_seq_one_letter_code
_entity_poly.pdbx_strand_id
1 'polypeptide(L)'
;MTRPSALVRPGTLLGTLVLGVGIGSFGFEFLAAQQQPAGRGQAAPAGPPAPCGPKAQLPENLARNVDAKSRCFELRMYTADPSRDGVGQFKGGINELHQRFREKEIELFVKHGAEVVGAWQHLGNPDTLVWMLAYRDRAHREDVWAKFNADPEWTALRTKYFVPLTPPNTFFMSATDYSRLK
;
A
#
# COMPACT_ATOMS: atom_id res chain seq x y z
N MET A 1 5.69 -71.67 20.90
CA MET A 1 6.92 -72.09 20.24
C MET A 1 7.64 -70.86 19.71
N THR A 2 8.71 -70.50 20.33
CA THR A 2 10.06 -70.09 19.91
C THR A 2 10.19 -68.93 18.93
N ARG A 3 10.80 -67.88 19.49
CA ARG A 3 11.57 -66.76 18.83
C ARG A 3 12.66 -67.29 17.88
N PRO A 4 13.28 -66.43 17.02
CA PRO A 4 14.24 -65.49 17.58
C PRO A 4 14.32 -64.08 16.88
N SER A 5 15.02 -63.22 17.61
CA SER A 5 15.50 -61.90 17.41
C SER A 5 16.52 -61.75 16.27
N ALA A 6 16.53 -60.57 15.61
CA ALA A 6 17.72 -60.10 14.92
C ALA A 6 17.98 -58.64 15.30
N LEU A 7 19.11 -58.40 15.93
CA LEU A 7 19.76 -57.12 16.19
C LEU A 7 20.19 -56.44 14.88
N VAL A 8 19.95 -55.17 14.73
CA VAL A 8 20.69 -54.31 13.80
C VAL A 8 21.18 -53.07 14.55
N ARG A 9 22.45 -52.79 14.36
CA ARG A 9 23.30 -51.81 15.04
C ARG A 9 22.91 -50.36 14.74
N PRO A 10 23.25 -49.38 15.64
CA PRO A 10 23.06 -47.94 15.40
C PRO A 10 24.21 -47.39 14.55
N GLY A 11 23.84 -46.75 13.45
CA GLY A 11 24.75 -45.92 12.68
C GLY A 11 24.63 -44.46 13.17
N THR A 12 25.68 -43.96 13.80
CA THR A 12 25.83 -42.58 14.22
C THR A 12 26.16 -41.75 13.01
N LEU A 13 25.22 -40.94 12.55
CA LEU A 13 25.47 -39.83 11.62
C LEU A 13 25.40 -38.53 12.42
N LEU A 14 26.57 -37.94 12.69
CA LEU A 14 26.70 -36.55 13.12
C LEU A 14 26.21 -35.65 11.96
N GLY A 15 25.00 -35.19 12.03
CA GLY A 15 24.51 -34.10 11.19
C GLY A 15 24.68 -32.78 11.94
N THR A 16 25.58 -31.98 11.48
CA THR A 16 25.83 -30.61 11.97
C THR A 16 24.53 -29.79 11.80
N LEU A 17 23.88 -29.49 12.91
CA LEU A 17 22.72 -28.59 12.95
C LEU A 17 23.24 -27.15 12.79
N VAL A 18 23.23 -26.63 11.57
CA VAL A 18 23.37 -25.22 11.33
C VAL A 18 22.03 -24.58 11.72
N LEU A 19 21.99 -24.00 12.91
CA LEU A 19 20.93 -23.10 13.34
C LEU A 19 21.03 -21.82 12.48
N GLY A 20 20.42 -21.85 11.29
CA GLY A 20 20.09 -20.67 10.55
C GLY A 20 18.98 -19.94 11.30
N VAL A 21 19.35 -18.87 12.02
CA VAL A 21 18.37 -17.89 12.51
C VAL A 21 17.78 -17.22 11.29
N GLY A 22 16.74 -17.81 10.75
CA GLY A 22 15.87 -17.19 9.76
C GLY A 22 15.09 -16.09 10.45
N ILE A 23 15.68 -14.91 10.53
CA ILE A 23 14.93 -13.67 10.85
C ILE A 23 13.93 -13.51 9.72
N GLY A 24 12.68 -13.84 10.03
CA GLY A 24 11.59 -13.89 9.06
C GLY A 24 11.41 -12.57 8.33
N SER A 25 11.64 -12.62 7.04
CA SER A 25 11.43 -11.54 6.07
C SER A 25 9.93 -11.20 5.82
N PHE A 26 9.02 -11.75 6.63
CA PHE A 26 7.58 -11.56 6.44
C PHE A 26 7.05 -10.15 6.77
N GLY A 27 7.83 -9.33 7.48
CA GLY A 27 7.42 -7.97 7.83
C GLY A 27 7.59 -6.94 6.72
N PHE A 28 8.46 -7.20 5.72
CA PHE A 28 8.80 -6.21 4.70
C PHE A 28 7.85 -6.16 3.51
N GLU A 29 7.25 -7.28 3.12
CA GLU A 29 6.37 -7.30 1.94
C GLU A 29 5.03 -6.59 2.17
N PHE A 30 4.50 -6.63 3.40
CA PHE A 30 3.25 -5.91 3.72
C PHE A 30 3.44 -4.41 3.93
N LEU A 31 4.65 -3.97 4.27
CA LEU A 31 4.99 -2.54 4.29
C LEU A 31 5.01 -1.95 2.88
N ALA A 32 5.43 -2.74 1.89
CA ALA A 32 5.42 -2.34 0.49
C ALA A 32 4.00 -2.14 -0.07
N ALA A 33 3.00 -2.86 0.47
CA ALA A 33 1.61 -2.68 0.05
C ALA A 33 1.00 -1.34 0.52
N GLN A 34 1.52 -0.75 1.59
CA GLN A 34 1.15 0.60 2.04
C GLN A 34 2.04 1.70 1.44
N GLN A 35 3.19 1.31 0.91
CA GLN A 35 4.12 2.19 0.23
C GLN A 35 4.12 1.79 -1.24
N GLN A 36 3.62 2.66 -2.09
CA GLN A 36 4.07 2.61 -3.47
C GLN A 36 5.57 2.92 -3.44
N PRO A 37 6.44 2.09 -4.02
CA PRO A 37 7.87 2.31 -3.92
C PRO A 37 8.20 3.68 -4.47
N ALA A 38 8.75 4.54 -3.63
CA ALA A 38 9.54 5.66 -4.08
C ALA A 38 10.72 5.03 -4.85
N GLY A 39 10.81 5.28 -6.14
CA GLY A 39 11.79 4.66 -7.01
C GLY A 39 13.20 4.82 -6.46
N ARG A 40 13.77 3.74 -5.98
CA ARG A 40 15.23 3.57 -5.99
C ARG A 40 15.60 3.14 -7.39
N GLY A 41 16.47 3.91 -8.02
CA GLY A 41 16.95 3.76 -9.37
C GLY A 41 17.42 2.36 -9.80
N GLN A 42 16.43 1.52 -10.02
CA GLN A 42 16.48 0.44 -10.98
C GLN A 42 15.19 0.57 -11.76
N ALA A 43 15.33 1.03 -12.99
CA ALA A 43 14.24 1.02 -13.93
C ALA A 43 13.73 -0.42 -14.07
N ALA A 44 12.70 -0.78 -13.30
CA ALA A 44 11.80 -1.82 -13.76
C ALA A 44 11.38 -1.41 -15.18
N PRO A 45 11.23 -2.33 -16.12
CA PRO A 45 10.71 -1.98 -17.44
C PRO A 45 9.43 -1.19 -17.20
N ALA A 46 9.48 0.09 -17.56
CA ALA A 46 8.39 1.01 -17.28
C ALA A 46 7.16 0.49 -17.98
N GLY A 47 6.25 -0.10 -17.20
CA GLY A 47 4.89 -0.27 -17.65
C GLY A 47 4.36 1.09 -18.11
N PRO A 48 3.34 1.14 -18.95
CA PRO A 48 2.78 2.40 -19.39
C PRO A 48 2.44 3.21 -18.13
N PRO A 49 2.81 4.50 -18.11
CA PRO A 49 2.57 5.35 -16.96
C PRO A 49 1.09 5.33 -16.59
N ALA A 50 0.78 5.34 -15.28
CA ALA A 50 -0.60 5.36 -14.81
C ALA A 50 -1.40 6.44 -15.55
N PRO A 51 -2.49 6.09 -16.23
CA PRO A 51 -3.26 7.03 -17.02
C PRO A 51 -4.03 7.96 -16.08
N CYS A 52 -3.48 9.15 -15.81
CA CYS A 52 -4.19 10.18 -15.07
C CYS A 52 -3.65 11.58 -15.40
N GLY A 53 -4.48 12.58 -15.19
CA GLY A 53 -4.12 13.98 -15.36
C GLY A 53 -4.59 14.60 -16.66
N PRO A 54 -3.98 15.71 -17.09
CA PRO A 54 -4.37 16.45 -18.28
C PRO A 54 -4.41 15.55 -19.53
N LYS A 55 -5.33 15.85 -20.44
CA LYS A 55 -5.54 15.09 -21.68
C LYS A 55 -4.25 14.77 -22.44
N ALA A 56 -3.29 15.71 -22.46
CA ALA A 56 -2.00 15.52 -23.12
C ALA A 56 -1.11 14.41 -22.53
N GLN A 57 -1.41 13.97 -21.31
CA GLN A 57 -0.67 12.92 -20.61
C GLN A 57 -1.28 11.53 -20.80
N LEU A 58 -2.36 11.41 -21.58
CA LEU A 58 -3.10 10.19 -21.77
C LEU A 58 -2.85 9.60 -23.18
N PRO A 59 -2.88 8.25 -23.32
CA PRO A 59 -2.97 7.63 -24.61
C PRO A 59 -4.18 8.15 -25.40
N GLU A 60 -4.05 8.25 -26.72
CA GLU A 60 -5.07 8.82 -27.61
C GLU A 60 -6.46 8.17 -27.44
N ASN A 61 -6.49 6.84 -27.30
CA ASN A 61 -7.74 6.09 -27.10
C ASN A 61 -8.48 6.45 -25.80
N LEU A 62 -7.79 6.95 -24.78
CA LEU A 62 -8.38 7.40 -23.50
C LEU A 62 -8.65 8.91 -23.51
N ALA A 63 -7.82 9.69 -24.20
CA ALA A 63 -7.86 11.14 -24.16
C ALA A 63 -9.15 11.76 -24.75
N ARG A 64 -9.89 11.03 -25.60
CA ARG A 64 -11.05 11.57 -26.31
C ARG A 64 -12.20 12.04 -25.41
N ASN A 65 -12.38 11.39 -24.25
CA ASN A 65 -13.48 11.66 -23.33
C ASN A 65 -13.02 12.37 -22.06
N VAL A 66 -11.78 12.86 -22.04
CA VAL A 66 -11.17 13.46 -20.86
C VAL A 66 -11.01 14.95 -21.06
N ASP A 67 -11.27 15.71 -20.00
CA ASP A 67 -11.07 17.16 -19.99
C ASP A 67 -9.59 17.53 -20.19
N ALA A 68 -9.33 18.53 -21.00
CA ALA A 68 -7.97 19.02 -21.26
C ALA A 68 -7.28 19.60 -20.02
N LYS A 69 -8.07 20.02 -19.02
CA LYS A 69 -7.62 20.59 -17.75
C LYS A 69 -7.79 19.63 -16.57
N SER A 70 -8.11 18.36 -16.84
CA SER A 70 -8.29 17.37 -15.78
C SER A 70 -7.05 17.28 -14.91
N ARG A 71 -7.27 17.30 -13.61
CA ARG A 71 -6.27 16.86 -12.64
C ARG A 71 -6.08 15.34 -12.66
N CYS A 72 -5.00 14.85 -12.05
CA CYS A 72 -4.81 13.44 -11.77
C CYS A 72 -5.51 13.08 -10.47
N PHE A 73 -6.44 12.14 -10.50
CA PHE A 73 -7.15 11.64 -9.33
C PHE A 73 -6.67 10.24 -8.98
N GLU A 74 -6.55 9.97 -7.70
CA GLU A 74 -6.19 8.66 -7.16
C GLU A 74 -7.19 8.26 -6.08
N LEU A 75 -8.04 7.27 -6.40
CA LEU A 75 -8.93 6.65 -5.43
C LEU A 75 -8.24 5.42 -4.84
N ARG A 76 -8.26 5.31 -3.54
CA ARG A 76 -7.67 4.18 -2.80
C ARG A 76 -8.70 3.55 -1.88
N MET A 77 -8.67 2.22 -1.83
CA MET A 77 -9.46 1.45 -0.88
C MET A 77 -8.50 0.70 0.04
N TYR A 78 -8.53 1.02 1.32
CA TYR A 78 -7.76 0.37 2.36
C TYR A 78 -8.65 -0.54 3.17
N THR A 79 -8.45 -1.84 3.05
CA THR A 79 -9.19 -2.83 3.82
C THR A 79 -8.30 -3.35 4.95
N ALA A 80 -8.71 -3.12 6.19
CA ALA A 80 -8.06 -3.71 7.34
C ALA A 80 -8.26 -5.23 7.34
N ASP A 81 -7.26 -5.94 7.84
CA ASP A 81 -7.32 -7.39 8.02
C ASP A 81 -7.34 -7.74 9.51
N PRO A 82 -8.54 -7.88 10.12
CA PRO A 82 -8.66 -8.16 11.55
C PRO A 82 -8.00 -9.47 11.98
N SER A 83 -7.83 -10.43 11.07
CA SER A 83 -7.19 -11.71 11.38
C SER A 83 -5.70 -11.57 11.73
N ARG A 84 -5.11 -10.45 11.41
CA ARG A 84 -3.70 -10.14 11.65
C ARG A 84 -3.46 -9.14 12.79
N ASP A 85 -4.52 -8.69 13.48
CA ASP A 85 -4.35 -7.86 14.67
C ASP A 85 -3.55 -8.61 15.75
N GLY A 86 -2.54 -7.96 16.31
CA GLY A 86 -1.61 -8.56 17.29
C GLY A 86 -0.56 -9.49 16.69
N VAL A 87 -0.52 -9.71 15.38
CA VAL A 87 0.49 -10.53 14.72
C VAL A 87 1.75 -9.71 14.40
N GLY A 88 2.87 -10.04 15.03
CA GLY A 88 4.12 -9.31 14.87
C GLY A 88 4.00 -7.85 15.32
N GLN A 89 4.21 -6.91 14.42
CA GLN A 89 4.08 -5.47 14.71
C GLN A 89 2.69 -4.91 14.44
N PHE A 90 1.80 -5.69 13.82
CA PHE A 90 0.47 -5.23 13.49
C PHE A 90 -0.39 -5.04 14.72
N LYS A 91 -1.18 -3.98 14.72
CA LYS A 91 -2.13 -3.68 15.79
C LYS A 91 -3.31 -2.86 15.28
N GLY A 92 -4.48 -3.23 15.77
CA GLY A 92 -5.73 -2.56 15.46
C GLY A 92 -6.34 -2.98 14.12
N GLY A 93 -7.41 -2.33 13.77
CA GLY A 93 -8.22 -2.56 12.59
C GLY A 93 -8.71 -1.25 11.97
N ILE A 94 -9.94 -1.27 11.48
CA ILE A 94 -10.52 -0.12 10.78
C ILE A 94 -10.62 1.14 11.67
N ASN A 95 -10.88 0.99 12.96
CA ASN A 95 -10.99 2.13 13.87
C ASN A 95 -9.66 2.84 14.05
N GLU A 96 -8.56 2.10 14.20
CA GLU A 96 -7.20 2.62 14.29
C GLU A 96 -6.75 3.23 12.95
N LEU A 97 -7.20 2.68 11.83
CA LEU A 97 -7.00 3.28 10.52
C LEU A 97 -7.69 4.65 10.44
N HIS A 98 -8.95 4.77 10.88
CA HIS A 98 -9.63 6.05 10.96
C HIS A 98 -8.93 7.04 11.89
N GLN A 99 -8.40 6.57 13.04
CA GLN A 99 -7.64 7.43 13.95
C GLN A 99 -6.36 7.94 13.29
N ARG A 100 -5.64 7.10 12.57
CA ARG A 100 -4.45 7.50 11.82
C ARG A 100 -4.75 8.62 10.83
N PHE A 101 -5.86 8.52 10.10
CA PHE A 101 -6.31 9.54 9.16
C PHE A 101 -6.69 10.85 9.85
N ARG A 102 -7.46 10.78 10.95
CA ARG A 102 -7.90 11.96 11.73
C ARG A 102 -6.73 12.67 12.40
N GLU A 103 -5.78 11.90 12.93
CA GLU A 103 -4.69 12.47 13.71
C GLU A 103 -3.74 13.30 12.84
N LYS A 104 -3.31 12.76 11.70
CA LYS A 104 -2.27 13.42 10.92
C LYS A 104 -2.20 13.04 9.42
N GLU A 105 -2.66 11.86 9.00
CA GLU A 105 -2.39 11.37 7.65
C GLU A 105 -2.94 12.31 6.57
N ILE A 106 -4.16 12.82 6.74
CA ILE A 106 -4.76 13.81 5.82
C ILE A 106 -3.90 15.08 5.77
N GLU A 107 -3.53 15.60 6.94
CA GLU A 107 -2.74 16.82 7.05
C GLU A 107 -1.36 16.67 6.38
N LEU A 108 -0.72 15.50 6.52
CA LEU A 108 0.55 15.21 5.88
C LEU A 108 0.44 15.20 4.35
N PHE A 109 -0.62 14.64 3.78
CA PHE A 109 -0.83 14.73 2.34
C PHE A 109 -1.01 16.16 1.86
N VAL A 110 -1.80 16.96 2.58
CA VAL A 110 -1.97 18.40 2.29
C VAL A 110 -0.65 19.15 2.43
N LYS A 111 0.13 18.89 3.48
CA LYS A 111 1.48 19.46 3.71
C LYS A 111 2.39 19.24 2.50
N HIS A 112 2.31 18.08 1.86
CA HIS A 112 3.14 17.72 0.71
C HIS A 112 2.52 18.10 -0.64
N GLY A 113 1.34 18.76 -0.64
CA GLY A 113 0.75 19.37 -1.81
C GLY A 113 -0.37 18.58 -2.49
N ALA A 114 -0.80 17.45 -1.93
CA ALA A 114 -2.01 16.81 -2.41
C ALA A 114 -3.28 17.55 -1.95
N GLU A 115 -4.32 17.50 -2.76
CA GLU A 115 -5.67 17.78 -2.30
C GLU A 115 -6.33 16.48 -1.85
N VAL A 116 -6.81 16.42 -0.60
CA VAL A 116 -7.63 15.32 -0.14
C VAL A 116 -9.09 15.63 -0.51
N VAL A 117 -9.58 14.98 -1.56
CA VAL A 117 -10.95 15.19 -2.07
C VAL A 117 -11.99 14.71 -1.07
N GLY A 118 -11.71 13.60 -0.39
CA GLY A 118 -12.53 13.07 0.68
C GLY A 118 -12.10 11.68 1.14
N ALA A 119 -12.71 11.26 2.22
CA ALA A 119 -12.58 9.91 2.76
C ALA A 119 -13.95 9.41 3.23
N TRP A 120 -14.25 8.14 2.94
CA TRP A 120 -15.55 7.53 3.18
C TRP A 120 -15.41 6.15 3.80
N GLN A 121 -16.28 5.84 4.76
CA GLN A 121 -16.47 4.48 5.22
C GLN A 121 -17.25 3.70 4.16
N HIS A 122 -16.71 2.56 3.73
CA HIS A 122 -17.44 1.67 2.82
C HIS A 122 -18.57 0.95 3.59
N LEU A 123 -19.82 1.11 3.13
CA LEU A 123 -20.97 0.56 3.86
C LEU A 123 -21.18 -0.95 3.63
N GLY A 124 -20.77 -1.47 2.48
CA GLY A 124 -20.89 -2.90 2.16
C GLY A 124 -19.70 -3.75 2.66
N ASN A 125 -18.61 -3.10 3.10
CA ASN A 125 -17.47 -3.75 3.74
C ASN A 125 -16.97 -2.86 4.88
N PRO A 126 -17.36 -3.15 6.13
CA PRO A 126 -17.08 -2.27 7.27
C PRO A 126 -15.60 -2.12 7.59
N ASP A 127 -14.75 -3.03 7.13
CA ASP A 127 -13.29 -2.95 7.34
C ASP A 127 -12.57 -2.12 6.25
N THR A 128 -13.31 -1.43 5.39
CA THR A 128 -12.73 -0.69 4.26
C THR A 128 -12.96 0.81 4.37
N LEU A 129 -11.85 1.55 4.36
CA LEU A 129 -11.80 2.99 4.14
C LEU A 129 -11.55 3.28 2.66
N VAL A 130 -12.41 4.08 2.05
CA VAL A 130 -12.25 4.61 0.68
C VAL A 130 -11.83 6.06 0.78
N TRP A 131 -10.82 6.48 0.04
CA TRP A 131 -10.38 7.87 0.06
C TRP A 131 -9.81 8.28 -1.28
N MET A 132 -9.83 9.57 -1.57
CA MET A 132 -9.43 10.09 -2.88
C MET A 132 -8.55 11.32 -2.73
N LEU A 133 -7.47 11.31 -3.50
CA LEU A 133 -6.52 12.41 -3.66
C LEU A 133 -6.64 13.01 -5.05
N ALA A 134 -6.32 14.28 -5.15
CA ALA A 134 -6.13 14.97 -6.43
C ALA A 134 -4.77 15.67 -6.46
N TYR A 135 -4.16 15.63 -7.63
CA TYR A 135 -2.86 16.26 -7.93
C TYR A 135 -2.98 17.04 -9.24
N ARG A 136 -2.12 18.03 -9.46
CA ARG A 136 -2.10 18.79 -10.73
C ARG A 136 -1.95 17.87 -11.94
N ASP A 137 -1.01 16.94 -11.82
CA ASP A 137 -0.65 15.97 -12.85
C ASP A 137 0.08 14.77 -12.21
N ARG A 138 0.50 13.82 -13.04
CA ARG A 138 1.21 12.62 -12.56
C ARG A 138 2.57 12.92 -11.94
N ALA A 139 3.35 13.83 -12.51
CA ALA A 139 4.66 14.17 -11.97
C ALA A 139 4.53 14.80 -10.57
N HIS A 140 3.52 15.65 -10.39
CA HIS A 140 3.20 16.20 -9.07
C HIS A 140 2.78 15.10 -8.08
N ARG A 141 2.01 14.10 -8.52
CA ARG A 141 1.68 12.94 -7.67
C ARG A 141 2.93 12.22 -7.19
N GLU A 142 3.87 11.93 -8.09
CA GLU A 142 5.12 11.25 -7.77
C GLU A 142 5.94 12.04 -6.74
N ASP A 143 6.06 13.35 -6.90
CA ASP A 143 6.75 14.25 -5.97
C ASP A 143 6.08 14.25 -4.57
N VAL A 144 4.75 14.37 -4.52
CA VAL A 144 3.98 14.31 -3.27
C VAL A 144 4.24 13.01 -2.51
N TRP A 145 4.13 11.87 -3.19
CA TRP A 145 4.35 10.57 -2.55
C TRP A 145 5.80 10.37 -2.10
N ALA A 146 6.77 10.86 -2.86
CA ALA A 146 8.17 10.81 -2.45
C ALA A 146 8.40 11.59 -1.15
N LYS A 147 7.87 12.81 -1.06
CA LYS A 147 7.97 13.67 0.13
C LYS A 147 7.23 13.09 1.32
N PHE A 148 6.00 12.62 1.12
CA PHE A 148 5.19 11.99 2.16
C PHE A 148 5.90 10.75 2.74
N ASN A 149 6.41 9.86 1.89
CA ASN A 149 7.09 8.66 2.35
C ASN A 149 8.42 8.94 3.09
N ALA A 150 9.07 10.06 2.80
CA ALA A 150 10.29 10.49 3.46
C ALA A 150 10.03 11.27 4.76
N ASP A 151 8.78 11.64 5.06
CA ASP A 151 8.44 12.45 6.22
C ASP A 151 8.57 11.64 7.52
N PRO A 152 9.37 12.11 8.50
CA PRO A 152 9.49 11.44 9.79
C PRO A 152 8.19 11.41 10.59
N GLU A 153 7.30 12.41 10.42
CA GLU A 153 5.99 12.41 11.06
C GLU A 153 5.12 11.26 10.53
N TRP A 154 5.19 10.98 9.21
CA TRP A 154 4.54 9.82 8.63
C TRP A 154 5.08 8.51 9.21
N THR A 155 6.40 8.39 9.33
CA THR A 155 7.03 7.19 9.89
C THR A 155 6.57 6.96 11.33
N ALA A 156 6.53 8.00 12.17
CA ALA A 156 6.05 7.93 13.54
C ALA A 156 4.56 7.55 13.61
N LEU A 157 3.72 8.21 12.83
CA LEU A 157 2.28 7.97 12.76
C LEU A 157 1.96 6.54 12.32
N ARG A 158 2.62 6.06 11.27
CA ARG A 158 2.48 4.69 10.78
C ARG A 158 2.90 3.66 11.82
N THR A 159 3.97 3.91 12.56
CA THR A 159 4.42 3.03 13.65
C THR A 159 3.41 3.01 14.79
N LYS A 160 2.83 4.16 15.12
CA LYS A 160 1.78 4.27 16.13
C LYS A 160 0.54 3.46 15.78
N TYR A 161 0.10 3.53 14.52
CA TYR A 161 -1.08 2.87 13.97
C TYR A 161 -0.68 1.88 12.87
N PHE A 162 0.02 0.82 13.26
CA PHE A 162 0.50 -0.17 12.32
C PHE A 162 -0.57 -1.18 11.97
N VAL A 163 -1.66 -0.67 11.36
CA VAL A 163 -2.83 -1.47 10.98
C VAL A 163 -2.47 -2.45 9.87
N PRO A 164 -2.79 -3.74 10.02
CA PRO A 164 -2.64 -4.70 8.93
C PRO A 164 -3.65 -4.38 7.83
N LEU A 165 -3.17 -4.17 6.62
CA LEU A 165 -4.01 -3.95 5.45
C LEU A 165 -3.82 -5.10 4.45
N THR A 166 -4.89 -5.46 3.76
CA THR A 166 -4.77 -6.22 2.51
C THR A 166 -4.12 -5.34 1.44
N PRO A 167 -3.57 -5.91 0.34
CA PRO A 167 -3.06 -5.10 -0.75
C PRO A 167 -4.12 -4.07 -1.20
N PRO A 168 -3.80 -2.77 -1.20
CA PRO A 168 -4.79 -1.74 -1.48
C PRO A 168 -5.21 -1.75 -2.95
N ASN A 169 -6.50 -1.63 -3.20
CA ASN A 169 -7.01 -1.32 -4.51
C ASN A 169 -6.79 0.18 -4.80
N THR A 170 -6.11 0.47 -5.90
CA THR A 170 -5.79 1.85 -6.32
C THR A 170 -6.26 2.08 -7.75
N PHE A 171 -7.02 3.15 -7.94
CA PHE A 171 -7.54 3.55 -9.25
C PHE A 171 -7.04 4.94 -9.60
N PHE A 172 -6.38 5.05 -10.76
CA PHE A 172 -6.00 6.33 -11.32
C PHE A 172 -7.05 6.81 -12.29
N MET A 173 -7.43 8.06 -12.20
CA MET A 173 -8.54 8.61 -12.96
C MET A 173 -8.22 10.01 -13.47
N SER A 174 -8.82 10.33 -14.60
CA SER A 174 -8.92 11.69 -15.12
C SER A 174 -10.39 12.07 -15.24
N ALA A 175 -10.70 13.33 -14.98
CA ALA A 175 -12.05 13.81 -15.11
C ALA A 175 -12.50 13.80 -16.58
N THR A 176 -13.70 13.36 -16.81
CA THR A 176 -14.32 13.49 -18.15
C THR A 176 -14.67 14.95 -18.45
N ASP A 177 -14.87 15.25 -19.72
CA ASP A 177 -15.24 16.60 -20.19
C ASP A 177 -16.57 17.10 -19.61
N TYR A 178 -17.45 16.20 -19.19
CA TYR A 178 -18.74 16.48 -18.53
C TYR A 178 -18.68 16.37 -16.98
N SER A 179 -17.55 16.02 -16.39
CA SER A 179 -17.41 15.95 -14.92
C SER A 179 -17.44 17.37 -14.32
N ARG A 180 -18.07 17.50 -13.15
CA ARG A 180 -18.02 18.76 -12.37
C ARG A 180 -16.74 18.90 -11.57
N LEU A 181 -16.10 17.79 -11.21
CA LEU A 181 -14.81 17.75 -10.55
C LEU A 181 -13.72 17.59 -11.63
N LYS A 182 -12.88 18.60 -11.78
CA LYS A 182 -11.81 18.66 -12.80
C LYS A 182 -10.43 18.61 -12.15
#